data_5fd9438b473993e5210097d503c27f54
#
_entry.id   5fd9438b473993e5210097d503c27f54
#
_cell.length_a   1.000
_cell.length_b   1.000
_cell.length_c   1.000
_cell.angle_alpha   90.00
_cell.angle_beta   90.00
_cell.angle_gamma   90.00
#
_symmetry.space_group_name_H-M   'P 1'
#
loop_
_entity.id
_entity.type
_entity.pdbx_description
1 polymer ?
#
loop_
_entity_poly.entity_id
_entity_poly.type
_entity_poly.pdbx_seq_one_letter_code
_entity_poly.pdbx_strand_id
1 'polypeptide(L)'
;MNYQEIRDQAKNGDIILLTVDKKNILSRTTSWFTKSPYTHAAFVFWYKDRLMLVESTTHGGIRIVQASVYSDRDMDIISAPKEWEEIEWRALERSGTAEYGWISAMYIGLREFLFMHFDIKLPPNNSNRN
;
A
#
# COMPACT_ATOMS: atom_id res chain seq x y z
N MET A 1 -8.13 -5.06 -12.42
CA MET A 1 -9.50 -4.45 -12.43
C MET A 1 -9.39 -2.96 -12.65
N ASN A 2 -10.32 -2.37 -13.38
CA ASN A 2 -10.40 -0.91 -13.51
C ASN A 2 -11.09 -0.28 -12.28
N TYR A 3 -11.07 1.07 -12.21
CA TYR A 3 -11.63 1.81 -11.07
C TYR A 3 -13.13 1.52 -10.83
N GLN A 4 -13.93 1.38 -11.89
CA GLN A 4 -15.37 1.12 -11.72
C GLN A 4 -15.62 -0.27 -11.15
N GLU A 5 -14.92 -1.28 -11.62
CA GLU A 5 -15.02 -2.65 -11.10
C GLU A 5 -14.60 -2.73 -9.62
N ILE A 6 -13.55 -1.98 -9.25
CA ILE A 6 -13.12 -1.83 -7.85
C ILE A 6 -14.20 -1.19 -7.02
N ARG A 7 -14.78 -0.09 -7.50
CA ARG A 7 -15.82 0.65 -6.80
C ARG A 7 -17.06 -0.22 -6.51
N ASP A 8 -17.42 -1.09 -7.45
CA ASP A 8 -18.61 -1.96 -7.33
C ASP A 8 -18.41 -3.11 -6.34
N GLN A 9 -17.17 -3.48 -6.04
CA GLN A 9 -16.83 -4.64 -5.23
C GLN A 9 -16.25 -4.30 -3.86
N ALA A 10 -15.57 -3.15 -3.72
CA ALA A 10 -14.82 -2.78 -2.53
C ALA A 10 -15.73 -2.58 -1.32
N LYS A 11 -15.30 -3.11 -0.18
CA LYS A 11 -15.95 -2.98 1.14
C LYS A 11 -14.99 -2.30 2.12
N ASN A 12 -15.54 -1.75 3.20
CA ASN A 12 -14.74 -1.21 4.28
C ASN A 12 -13.75 -2.26 4.81
N GLY A 13 -12.50 -1.84 4.98
CA GLY A 13 -11.43 -2.70 5.46
C GLY A 13 -10.70 -3.51 4.39
N ASP A 14 -11.22 -3.58 3.16
CA ASP A 14 -10.50 -4.23 2.07
C ASP A 14 -9.18 -3.53 1.77
N ILE A 15 -8.24 -4.25 1.17
CA ILE A 15 -6.98 -3.71 0.72
C ILE A 15 -7.01 -3.63 -0.81
N ILE A 16 -6.74 -2.46 -1.35
CA ILE A 16 -6.49 -2.28 -2.78
C ILE A 16 -5.00 -2.36 -3.05
N LEU A 17 -4.64 -3.18 -4.01
CA LEU A 17 -3.29 -3.26 -4.57
C LEU A 17 -3.25 -2.53 -5.92
N LEU A 18 -2.34 -1.57 -6.03
CA LEU A 18 -2.12 -0.81 -7.26
C LEU A 18 -0.98 -1.43 -8.05
N THR A 19 -1.21 -1.67 -9.33
CA THR A 19 -0.18 -2.17 -10.24
C THR A 19 0.88 -1.10 -10.54
N VAL A 20 1.97 -1.52 -11.14
CA VAL A 20 3.07 -0.62 -11.51
C VAL A 20 2.57 0.57 -12.33
N ASP A 21 2.96 1.78 -11.91
CA ASP A 21 2.80 2.98 -12.73
C ASP A 21 3.89 3.01 -13.80
N LYS A 22 3.50 2.72 -15.04
CA LYS A 22 4.44 2.67 -16.18
C LYS A 22 5.11 4.02 -16.48
N LYS A 23 4.51 5.12 -16.04
CA LYS A 23 5.04 6.48 -16.20
C LYS A 23 6.04 6.87 -15.12
N ASN A 24 6.06 6.12 -13.99
CA ASN A 24 6.91 6.41 -12.85
C ASN A 24 8.10 5.43 -12.78
N ILE A 25 9.32 5.96 -12.91
CA ILE A 25 10.55 5.17 -12.88
C ILE A 25 10.71 4.44 -11.53
N LEU A 26 10.39 5.10 -10.41
CA LEU A 26 10.47 4.49 -9.08
C LEU A 26 9.52 3.30 -8.94
N SER A 27 8.30 3.44 -9.45
CA SER A 27 7.31 2.35 -9.46
C SER A 27 7.79 1.16 -10.29
N ARG A 28 8.38 1.41 -11.46
CA ARG A 28 8.96 0.36 -12.32
C ARG A 28 10.13 -0.33 -11.63
N THR A 29 11.02 0.42 -11.00
CA THR A 29 12.16 -0.12 -10.27
C THR A 29 11.69 -0.99 -9.09
N THR A 30 10.71 -0.52 -8.32
CA THR A 30 10.12 -1.29 -7.21
C THR A 30 9.55 -2.61 -7.70
N SER A 31 8.77 -2.59 -8.78
CA SER A 31 8.21 -3.80 -9.39
C SER A 31 9.30 -4.79 -9.84
N TRP A 32 10.37 -4.28 -10.44
CA TRP A 32 11.51 -5.11 -10.85
C TRP A 32 12.22 -5.74 -9.66
N PHE A 33 12.50 -4.96 -8.60
CA PHE A 33 13.15 -5.44 -7.38
C PHE A 33 12.33 -6.48 -6.63
N THR A 34 11.04 -6.26 -6.49
CA THR A 34 10.14 -7.13 -5.72
C THR A 34 9.61 -8.31 -6.53
N LYS A 35 9.85 -8.33 -7.84
CA LYS A 35 9.25 -9.29 -8.79
C LYS A 35 7.72 -9.35 -8.68
N SER A 36 7.12 -8.23 -8.29
CA SER A 36 5.68 -8.07 -8.09
C SER A 36 5.11 -7.08 -9.09
N PRO A 37 3.93 -7.33 -9.66
CA PRO A 37 3.23 -6.34 -10.47
C PRO A 37 2.66 -5.20 -9.62
N TYR A 38 2.59 -5.37 -8.29
CA TYR A 38 2.04 -4.40 -7.37
C TYR A 38 3.13 -3.54 -6.75
N THR A 39 2.90 -2.25 -6.71
CA THR A 39 3.88 -1.26 -6.20
C THR A 39 3.32 -0.40 -5.08
N HIS A 40 2.04 -0.52 -4.78
CA HIS A 40 1.38 0.25 -3.73
C HIS A 40 0.17 -0.50 -3.18
N ALA A 41 -0.10 -0.31 -1.89
CA ALA A 41 -1.26 -0.86 -1.20
C ALA A 41 -1.94 0.23 -0.38
N ALA A 42 -3.26 0.16 -0.30
CA ALA A 42 -4.05 1.10 0.48
C ALA A 42 -5.26 0.42 1.11
N PHE A 43 -5.67 0.88 2.30
CA PHE A 43 -6.91 0.45 2.93
C PHE A 43 -8.11 1.20 2.37
N VAL A 44 -9.22 0.49 2.22
CA VAL A 44 -10.48 1.01 1.72
C VAL A 44 -11.40 1.42 2.85
N PHE A 45 -12.02 2.59 2.73
CA PHE A 45 -13.23 2.92 3.47
C PHE A 45 -14.19 3.75 2.62
N TRP A 46 -15.47 3.60 2.89
CA TRP A 46 -16.50 4.40 2.27
C TRP A 46 -16.86 5.61 3.13
N TYR A 47 -16.79 6.79 2.54
CA TYR A 47 -17.34 8.00 3.12
C TYR A 47 -18.53 8.46 2.28
N LYS A 48 -19.73 8.19 2.78
CA LYS A 48 -20.97 8.35 2.01
C LYS A 48 -20.90 7.53 0.70
N ASP A 49 -20.95 8.20 -0.44
CA ASP A 49 -20.87 7.63 -1.78
C ASP A 49 -19.46 7.64 -2.39
N ARG A 50 -18.45 8.03 -1.60
CA ARG A 50 -17.06 8.16 -2.06
C ARG A 50 -16.19 7.00 -1.55
N LEU A 51 -15.54 6.33 -2.48
CA LEU A 51 -14.53 5.33 -2.17
C LEU A 51 -13.23 6.06 -1.80
N MET A 52 -12.81 5.91 -0.54
CA MET A 52 -11.63 6.53 0.02
C MET A 52 -10.55 5.49 0.30
N LEU A 53 -9.30 5.92 0.23
CA LEU A 53 -8.12 5.11 0.53
C LEU A 53 -7.31 5.76 1.64
N VAL A 54 -6.88 4.95 2.61
CA VAL A 54 -5.81 5.31 3.55
C VAL A 54 -4.52 4.68 3.05
N GLU A 55 -3.56 5.48 2.74
CA GLU A 55 -2.29 5.06 2.15
C GLU A 55 -1.08 5.70 2.82
N SER A 56 0.06 5.03 2.75
CA SER A 56 1.33 5.59 3.17
C SER A 56 2.17 5.93 1.94
N THR A 57 2.67 7.16 1.88
CA THR A 57 3.50 7.64 0.77
C THR A 57 4.85 8.14 1.27
N THR A 58 5.86 8.08 0.40
CA THR A 58 7.24 8.50 0.73
C THR A 58 7.37 9.98 1.09
N HIS A 59 6.48 10.83 0.59
CA HIS A 59 6.56 12.29 0.76
C HIS A 59 5.43 12.88 1.61
N GLY A 60 4.39 12.11 1.87
CA GLY A 60 3.20 12.61 2.57
C GLY A 60 2.83 11.81 3.83
N GLY A 61 3.64 10.82 4.22
CA GLY A 61 3.29 9.94 5.33
C GLY A 61 1.97 9.20 5.08
N ILE A 62 1.19 9.00 6.12
CA ILE A 62 -0.15 8.42 6.04
C ILE A 62 -1.14 9.52 5.66
N ARG A 63 -1.87 9.31 4.58
CA ARG A 63 -2.87 10.25 4.07
C ARG A 63 -4.14 9.56 3.63
N ILE A 64 -5.20 10.35 3.49
CA ILE A 64 -6.50 9.91 2.97
C ILE A 64 -6.69 10.55 1.59
N VAL A 65 -7.00 9.74 0.60
CA VAL A 65 -7.29 10.21 -0.76
C VAL A 65 -8.53 9.53 -1.32
N GLN A 66 -9.16 10.12 -2.33
CA GLN A 66 -10.21 9.44 -3.08
C GLN A 66 -9.58 8.39 -4.01
N ALA A 67 -10.16 7.21 -4.09
CA ALA A 67 -9.66 6.15 -4.97
C ALA A 67 -9.65 6.55 -6.46
N SER A 68 -10.47 7.51 -6.85
CA SER A 68 -10.53 8.04 -8.21
C SER A 68 -9.23 8.69 -8.69
N VAL A 69 -8.30 9.08 -7.80
CA VAL A 69 -6.97 9.58 -8.19
C VAL A 69 -6.14 8.52 -8.92
N TYR A 70 -6.52 7.26 -8.75
CA TYR A 70 -5.88 6.11 -9.39
C TYR A 70 -6.73 5.49 -10.52
N SER A 71 -7.69 6.23 -11.05
CA SER A 71 -8.62 5.72 -12.08
C SER A 71 -7.95 5.31 -13.40
N ASP A 72 -6.72 5.76 -13.66
CA ASP A 72 -5.90 5.39 -14.81
C ASP A 72 -5.00 4.15 -14.59
N ARG A 73 -5.11 3.52 -13.40
CA ARG A 73 -4.30 2.35 -13.03
C ARG A 73 -5.15 1.12 -12.85
N ASP A 74 -4.56 -0.03 -13.18
CA ASP A 74 -5.15 -1.31 -12.80
C ASP A 74 -4.95 -1.58 -11.30
N MET A 75 -5.98 -2.14 -10.70
CA MET A 75 -6.05 -2.42 -9.28
C MET A 75 -6.59 -3.82 -9.04
N ASP A 76 -6.24 -4.40 -7.90
CA ASP A 76 -6.85 -5.63 -7.40
C ASP A 76 -7.29 -5.45 -5.94
N ILE A 77 -8.30 -6.22 -5.52
CA ILE A 77 -8.82 -6.21 -4.15
C ILE A 77 -8.39 -7.46 -3.40
N ILE A 78 -7.90 -7.28 -2.19
CA ILE A 78 -7.78 -8.34 -1.19
C ILE A 78 -8.85 -8.07 -0.13
N SER A 79 -9.78 -9.00 0.03
CA SER A 79 -10.80 -8.92 1.07
C SER A 79 -10.15 -9.06 2.45
N ALA A 80 -10.45 -8.11 3.33
CA ALA A 80 -9.97 -8.16 4.69
C ALA A 80 -10.66 -9.25 5.50
N PRO A 81 -9.95 -9.91 6.44
CA PRO A 81 -10.58 -10.70 7.49
C PRO A 81 -11.51 -9.81 8.35
N LYS A 82 -12.54 -10.40 8.95
CA LYS A 82 -13.54 -9.65 9.74
C LYS A 82 -12.94 -8.86 10.92
N GLU A 83 -11.76 -9.26 11.39
CA GLU A 83 -11.08 -8.63 12.52
C GLU A 83 -10.41 -7.29 12.17
N TRP A 84 -10.51 -6.83 10.92
CA TRP A 84 -9.81 -5.63 10.45
C TRP A 84 -10.54 -4.31 10.71
N GLU A 85 -11.78 -4.31 11.16
CA GLU A 85 -12.50 -3.08 11.49
C GLU A 85 -11.76 -2.20 12.51
N GLU A 86 -11.15 -2.82 13.54
CA GLU A 86 -10.36 -2.11 14.54
C GLU A 86 -9.06 -1.52 13.95
N ILE A 87 -8.43 -2.22 13.00
CA ILE A 87 -7.21 -1.77 12.33
C ILE A 87 -7.51 -0.58 11.43
N GLU A 88 -8.65 -0.58 10.75
CA GLU A 88 -9.11 0.54 9.93
C GLU A 88 -9.19 1.83 10.74
N TRP A 89 -9.83 1.82 11.90
CA TRP A 89 -9.92 2.97 12.78
C TRP A 89 -8.55 3.47 13.23
N ARG A 90 -7.64 2.59 13.60
CA ARG A 90 -6.27 2.96 13.98
C ARG A 90 -5.48 3.55 12.82
N ALA A 91 -5.72 3.09 11.60
CA ALA A 91 -5.09 3.66 10.41
C ALA A 91 -5.60 5.08 10.13
N LEU A 92 -6.90 5.30 10.29
CA LEU A 92 -7.53 6.63 10.15
C LEU A 92 -7.02 7.61 11.21
N GLU A 93 -6.92 7.20 12.47
CA GLU A 93 -6.39 8.02 13.57
C GLU A 93 -4.95 8.48 13.33
N ARG A 94 -4.14 7.66 12.65
CA ARG A 94 -2.75 7.99 12.34
C ARG A 94 -2.59 8.79 11.04
N SER A 95 -3.66 8.99 10.30
CA SER A 95 -3.61 9.79 9.07
C SER A 95 -3.18 11.22 9.37
N GLY A 96 -2.17 11.70 8.67
CA GLY A 96 -1.60 13.03 8.84
C GLY A 96 -0.64 13.19 10.03
N THR A 97 -0.45 12.16 10.87
CA THR A 97 0.42 12.23 12.06
C THR A 97 1.64 11.33 12.01
N ALA A 98 1.60 10.27 11.20
CA ALA A 98 2.70 9.31 11.10
C ALA A 98 3.57 9.60 9.87
N GLU A 99 4.88 9.68 10.11
CA GLU A 99 5.86 9.78 9.04
C GLU A 99 6.14 8.42 8.43
N TYR A 100 6.45 8.42 7.15
CA TYR A 100 6.89 7.20 6.47
C TYR A 100 8.29 6.79 6.92
N GLY A 101 8.45 5.59 7.43
CA GLY A 101 9.73 5.04 7.86
C GLY A 101 10.64 4.73 6.67
N TRP A 102 11.17 5.76 6.01
CA TRP A 102 11.97 5.67 4.80
C TRP A 102 13.17 4.70 4.94
N ILE A 103 13.92 4.80 6.03
CA ILE A 103 15.07 3.94 6.30
C ILE A 103 14.62 2.48 6.47
N SER A 104 13.52 2.26 7.20
CA SER A 104 12.95 0.92 7.37
C SER A 104 12.47 0.33 6.06
N ALA A 105 11.83 1.13 5.21
CA ALA A 105 11.38 0.70 3.89
C ALA A 105 12.55 0.33 2.97
N MET A 106 13.62 1.12 2.97
CA MET A 106 14.84 0.80 2.23
C MET A 106 15.50 -0.50 2.72
N TYR A 107 15.59 -0.69 4.04
CA TYR A 107 16.15 -1.91 4.59
C TYR A 107 15.33 -3.15 4.23
N ILE A 108 14.01 -3.07 4.33
CA ILE A 108 13.10 -4.15 3.93
C ILE A 108 13.26 -4.45 2.43
N GLY A 109 13.30 -3.43 1.60
CA GLY A 109 13.51 -3.58 0.15
C GLY A 109 14.85 -4.27 -0.18
N LEU A 110 15.94 -3.86 0.47
CA LEU A 110 17.25 -4.48 0.30
C LEU A 110 17.24 -5.94 0.79
N ARG A 111 16.64 -6.20 1.95
CA ARG A 111 16.52 -7.56 2.51
C ARG A 111 15.79 -8.49 1.56
N GLU A 112 14.64 -8.09 1.06
CA GLU A 112 13.85 -8.90 0.13
C GLU A 112 14.56 -9.08 -1.21
N PHE A 113 15.23 -8.06 -1.72
CA PHE A 113 16.03 -8.14 -2.93
C PHE A 113 17.15 -9.18 -2.81
N LEU A 114 17.93 -9.14 -1.72
CA LEU A 114 19.04 -10.09 -1.49
C LEU A 114 18.52 -11.51 -1.31
N PHE A 115 17.39 -11.67 -0.63
CA PHE A 115 16.77 -12.99 -0.47
C PHE A 115 16.27 -13.56 -1.80
N MET A 116 15.55 -12.75 -2.61
CA MET A 116 14.95 -13.22 -3.85
C MET A 116 15.97 -13.49 -4.96
N HIS A 117 17.07 -12.74 -5.00
CA HIS A 117 18.06 -12.85 -6.09
C HIS A 117 19.29 -13.66 -5.73
N PHE A 118 19.67 -13.73 -4.47
CA PHE A 118 20.90 -14.36 -4.01
C PHE A 118 20.69 -15.36 -2.87
N ASP A 119 19.47 -15.57 -2.40
CA ASP A 119 19.13 -16.40 -1.22
C ASP A 119 19.85 -15.97 0.07
N ILE A 120 20.22 -14.69 0.18
CA ILE A 120 20.85 -14.10 1.36
C ILE A 120 19.76 -13.62 2.33
N LYS A 121 19.76 -14.18 3.55
CA LYS A 121 18.82 -13.81 4.63
C LYS A 121 19.44 -12.80 5.56
N LEU A 122 18.98 -11.55 5.51
CA LEU A 122 19.32 -10.53 6.50
C LEU A 122 18.37 -10.59 7.71
N PRO A 123 18.80 -10.19 8.91
CA PRO A 123 17.94 -10.17 10.10
C PRO A 123 16.76 -9.21 9.93
N PRO A 124 15.66 -9.42 10.67
CA PRO A 124 14.53 -8.50 10.64
C PRO A 124 14.93 -7.12 11.17
N ASN A 125 14.31 -6.06 10.62
CA ASN A 125 14.51 -4.70 11.10
C ASN A 125 13.78 -4.51 12.44
N ASN A 126 14.54 -4.34 13.53
CA ASN A 126 14.00 -4.14 14.88
C ASN A 126 13.74 -2.66 15.22
N SER A 127 13.80 -1.74 14.26
CA SER A 127 13.71 -0.30 14.51
C SER A 127 12.34 0.23 14.99
N ASN A 128 11.31 -0.60 15.06
CA ASN A 128 9.95 -0.22 15.46
C ASN A 128 9.51 -0.81 16.80
N ARG A 129 10.42 -1.04 17.74
CA ARG A 129 10.07 -1.34 19.13
C ARG A 129 10.37 -0.12 20.02
N ASN A 130 9.54 0.92 19.89
CA ASN A 130 9.31 1.91 20.93
C ASN A 130 7.87 2.38 20.87
#